data_c6ea7a270440261651b8e49067072f82
#
_entry.id   c6ea7a270440261651b8e49067072f82
#
_cell.length_a   1.000
_cell.length_b   1.000
_cell.length_c   1.000
_cell.angle_alpha   90.00
_cell.angle_beta   90.00
_cell.angle_gamma   90.00
#
_symmetry.space_group_name_H-M   'P 1'
#
loop_
_entity.id
_entity.type
_entity.pdbx_description
1 polymer ?
#
loop_
_entity_poly.entity_id
_entity_poly.type
_entity_poly.pdbx_seq_one_letter_code
_entity_poly.pdbx_strand_id
1 'polypeptide(L)'
;METKSHILAVVQVFEDYIDIDKDALMKEVDQSYLRKDDNADNTFFEDFKYPNTPMLQNLKETIQTKVETILNQKLQYEDIWVHKTPPRAQTGLHNHGNAICSFVYYPNFIEKQGSLRFILFWNGQIVERVITPKEKMLLVFPGEVFHFTSQNDTEIERVSISGNFLQRKA
;
A
#
# COMPACT_ATOMS: atom_id res chain seq x y z
N MET A 1 34.44 11.20 30.77
CA MET A 1 32.95 11.11 30.77
C MET A 1 32.55 10.37 29.50
N GLU A 2 31.83 9.25 29.62
CA GLU A 2 31.45 8.46 28.44
C GLU A 2 30.10 8.99 27.90
N THR A 3 30.05 9.32 26.61
CA THR A 3 28.80 9.79 25.98
C THR A 3 27.92 8.61 25.66
N LYS A 4 26.68 8.62 26.14
CA LYS A 4 25.65 7.61 25.84
C LYS A 4 24.65 8.19 24.85
N SER A 5 24.29 7.42 23.84
CA SER A 5 23.23 7.75 22.88
C SER A 5 22.05 6.81 23.07
N HIS A 6 20.84 7.32 22.88
CA HIS A 6 19.60 6.55 22.93
C HIS A 6 18.80 6.80 21.67
N ILE A 7 18.25 5.73 21.07
CA ILE A 7 17.29 5.83 19.98
C ILE A 7 15.90 5.97 20.64
N LEU A 8 15.23 7.09 20.38
CA LEU A 8 13.91 7.37 20.96
C LEU A 8 12.76 6.91 20.04
N ALA A 9 12.96 6.96 18.74
CA ALA A 9 11.97 6.51 17.76
C ALA A 9 12.65 6.08 16.47
N VAL A 10 12.08 5.07 15.81
CA VAL A 10 12.45 4.63 14.46
C VAL A 10 11.17 4.43 13.66
N VAL A 11 11.06 5.10 12.51
CA VAL A 11 10.02 4.82 11.54
C VAL A 11 10.64 3.98 10.42
N GLN A 12 10.10 2.78 10.23
CA GLN A 12 10.60 1.84 9.23
C GLN A 12 9.55 1.61 8.15
N VAL A 13 10.02 1.55 6.90
CA VAL A 13 9.26 1.06 5.76
C VAL A 13 9.98 -0.18 5.27
N PHE A 14 9.24 -1.28 5.16
CA PHE A 14 9.78 -2.55 4.69
C PHE A 14 9.44 -2.74 3.22
N GLU A 15 10.39 -3.20 2.44
CA GLU A 15 10.26 -3.56 1.03
C GLU A 15 10.46 -5.06 0.89
N ASP A 16 9.49 -5.73 0.26
CA ASP A 16 9.53 -7.16 -0.04
C ASP A 16 8.89 -7.39 -1.42
N TYR A 17 8.91 -8.60 -1.92
CA TYR A 17 8.34 -8.97 -3.21
C TYR A 17 7.48 -10.22 -3.08
N ILE A 18 6.36 -10.22 -3.83
CA ILE A 18 5.46 -11.39 -3.91
C ILE A 18 5.47 -11.89 -5.35
N ASP A 19 5.99 -13.10 -5.53
CA ASP A 19 5.97 -13.76 -6.82
C ASP A 19 4.63 -14.51 -7.00
N ILE A 20 3.70 -13.88 -7.70
CA ILE A 20 2.39 -14.42 -8.04
C ILE A 20 2.18 -14.27 -9.56
N ASP A 21 1.34 -15.12 -10.14
CA ASP A 21 0.94 -14.99 -11.54
C ASP A 21 0.19 -13.67 -11.74
N LYS A 22 0.93 -12.69 -12.26
CA LYS A 22 0.45 -11.33 -12.47
C LYS A 22 -0.73 -11.29 -13.44
N ASP A 23 -0.68 -12.04 -14.53
CA ASP A 23 -1.68 -11.97 -15.58
C ASP A 23 -3.01 -12.58 -15.10
N ALA A 24 -2.94 -13.69 -14.37
CA ALA A 24 -4.10 -14.27 -13.73
C ALA A 24 -4.69 -13.33 -12.65
N LEU A 25 -3.84 -12.71 -11.82
CA LEU A 25 -4.27 -11.73 -10.82
C LEU A 25 -4.94 -10.51 -11.46
N MET A 26 -4.32 -9.92 -12.48
CA MET A 26 -4.86 -8.74 -13.15
C MET A 26 -6.18 -9.04 -13.85
N LYS A 27 -6.34 -10.22 -14.42
CA LYS A 27 -7.62 -10.67 -14.98
C LYS A 27 -8.74 -10.72 -13.94
N GLU A 28 -8.47 -11.22 -12.74
CA GLU A 28 -9.45 -11.23 -11.64
C GLU A 28 -9.77 -9.81 -11.15
N VAL A 29 -8.76 -8.94 -11.05
CA VAL A 29 -8.94 -7.51 -10.75
C VAL A 29 -9.87 -6.86 -11.77
N ASP A 30 -9.60 -7.01 -13.05
CA ASP A 30 -10.38 -6.37 -14.11
C ASP A 30 -11.83 -6.89 -14.15
N GLN A 31 -12.02 -8.20 -14.01
CA GLN A 31 -13.37 -8.79 -13.93
C GLN A 31 -14.18 -8.27 -12.73
N SER A 32 -13.51 -7.93 -11.64
CA SER A 32 -14.14 -7.37 -10.46
C SER A 32 -14.56 -5.91 -10.65
N TYR A 33 -13.82 -5.17 -11.47
CA TYR A 33 -14.09 -3.75 -11.78
C TYR A 33 -15.18 -3.55 -12.85
N LEU A 34 -15.43 -4.50 -13.72
CA LEU A 34 -16.47 -4.42 -14.76
C LEU A 34 -17.90 -4.26 -14.22
N ARG A 35 -18.08 -4.22 -12.91
CA ARG A 35 -19.38 -4.11 -12.24
C ARG A 35 -19.68 -2.72 -11.66
N LYS A 36 -18.88 -1.71 -11.92
CA LYS A 36 -19.07 -0.35 -11.36
C LYS A 36 -19.48 0.68 -12.39
N ASP A 37 -20.42 1.57 -11.98
CA ASP A 37 -20.85 2.76 -12.72
C ASP A 37 -19.74 3.84 -12.78
N ASP A 38 -19.67 4.53 -13.93
CA ASP A 38 -18.58 5.40 -14.40
C ASP A 38 -18.44 6.77 -13.70
N ASN A 39 -18.82 6.95 -12.45
CA ASN A 39 -18.85 8.28 -11.81
C ASN A 39 -17.91 8.41 -10.60
N ALA A 40 -16.62 8.15 -10.76
CA ALA A 40 -15.64 8.39 -9.72
C ALA A 40 -14.80 9.64 -10.01
N ASP A 41 -15.09 10.72 -9.30
CA ASP A 41 -14.27 11.93 -9.22
C ASP A 41 -13.06 11.68 -8.28
N ASN A 42 -11.99 11.74 -8.73
CA ASN A 42 -10.53 11.64 -8.69
C ASN A 42 -9.74 11.86 -7.40
N THR A 43 -10.21 11.76 -6.19
CA THR A 43 -9.32 11.91 -5.03
C THR A 43 -9.37 10.78 -4.01
N PHE A 44 -10.45 10.06 -3.93
CA PHE A 44 -10.57 8.82 -3.17
C PHE A 44 -11.49 7.90 -3.96
N PHE A 45 -10.89 6.94 -4.67
CA PHE A 45 -11.69 5.89 -5.27
C PHE A 45 -12.31 5.09 -4.13
N GLU A 46 -13.64 4.94 -4.14
CA GLU A 46 -14.34 4.14 -3.16
C GLU A 46 -13.69 2.76 -3.06
N ASP A 47 -13.42 2.36 -1.84
CA ASP A 47 -12.86 1.07 -1.49
C ASP A 47 -13.69 -0.03 -2.11
N PHE A 48 -13.13 -0.65 -3.13
CA PHE A 48 -13.78 -1.77 -3.76
C PHE A 48 -13.68 -2.93 -2.79
N LYS A 49 -14.82 -3.46 -2.35
CA LYS A 49 -14.83 -4.64 -1.50
C LYS A 49 -13.95 -5.72 -2.14
N TYR A 50 -12.89 -6.10 -1.46
CA TYR A 50 -11.89 -7.03 -1.98
C TYR A 50 -12.57 -8.31 -2.49
N PRO A 51 -12.41 -8.67 -3.76
CA PRO A 51 -13.14 -9.78 -4.34
C PRO A 51 -12.69 -11.11 -3.74
N ASN A 52 -13.62 -12.04 -3.59
CA ASN A 52 -13.33 -13.40 -3.13
C ASN A 52 -13.06 -14.32 -4.33
N THR A 53 -11.96 -14.07 -5.03
CA THR A 53 -11.50 -14.90 -6.16
C THR A 53 -10.18 -15.60 -5.80
N PRO A 54 -9.86 -16.75 -6.42
CA PRO A 54 -8.75 -17.60 -6.00
C PRO A 54 -7.40 -16.88 -5.93
N MET A 55 -7.05 -16.09 -6.94
CA MET A 55 -5.76 -15.37 -6.99
C MET A 55 -5.70 -14.25 -5.95
N LEU A 56 -6.79 -13.50 -5.81
CA LEU A 56 -6.87 -12.43 -4.82
C LEU A 56 -6.87 -12.98 -3.38
N GLN A 57 -7.50 -14.11 -3.12
CA GLN A 57 -7.42 -14.76 -1.80
C GLN A 57 -6.02 -15.30 -1.50
N ASN A 58 -5.36 -15.94 -2.47
CA ASN A 58 -3.98 -16.39 -2.33
C ASN A 58 -3.04 -15.20 -2.05
N LEU A 59 -3.19 -14.10 -2.77
CA LEU A 59 -2.42 -12.88 -2.51
C LEU A 59 -2.65 -12.35 -1.10
N LYS A 60 -3.90 -12.27 -0.66
CA LYS A 60 -4.27 -11.82 0.69
C LYS A 60 -3.60 -12.65 1.78
N GLU A 61 -3.65 -13.97 1.68
CA GLU A 61 -3.02 -14.89 2.63
C GLU A 61 -1.49 -14.75 2.62
N THR A 62 -0.91 -14.59 1.43
CA THR A 62 0.53 -14.38 1.25
C THR A 62 0.98 -13.06 1.89
N ILE A 63 0.25 -11.96 1.66
CA ILE A 63 0.53 -10.66 2.29
C ILE A 63 0.46 -10.79 3.81
N GLN A 64 -0.60 -11.39 4.35
CA GLN A 64 -0.73 -11.55 5.81
C GLN A 64 0.46 -12.31 6.39
N THR A 65 0.83 -13.44 5.80
CA THR A 65 1.96 -14.25 6.25
C THR A 65 3.27 -13.46 6.25
N LYS A 66 3.54 -12.71 5.18
CA LYS A 66 4.74 -11.87 5.07
C LYS A 66 4.75 -10.75 6.10
N VAL A 67 3.64 -10.02 6.25
CA VAL A 67 3.54 -8.90 7.20
C VAL A 67 3.68 -9.39 8.64
N GLU A 68 3.02 -10.49 9.01
CA GLU A 68 3.17 -11.11 10.33
C GLU A 68 4.62 -11.55 10.60
N THR A 69 5.32 -12.04 9.58
CA THR A 69 6.73 -12.42 9.68
C THR A 69 7.63 -11.19 9.86
N ILE A 70 7.42 -10.14 9.05
CA ILE A 70 8.19 -8.88 9.12
C ILE A 70 8.06 -8.24 10.50
N LEU A 71 6.84 -8.19 11.04
CA LEU A 71 6.56 -7.53 12.31
C LEU A 71 6.69 -8.45 13.54
N ASN A 72 6.90 -9.75 13.32
CA ASN A 72 6.91 -10.78 14.35
C ASN A 72 5.68 -10.71 15.26
N GLN A 73 4.50 -10.51 14.68
CA GLN A 73 3.26 -10.27 15.39
C GLN A 73 2.06 -10.87 14.64
N LYS A 74 1.07 -11.42 15.39
CA LYS A 74 -0.19 -11.87 14.80
C LYS A 74 -1.12 -10.70 14.55
N LEU A 75 -1.63 -10.62 13.33
CA LEU A 75 -2.41 -9.51 12.83
C LEU A 75 -3.76 -9.98 12.29
N GLN A 76 -4.69 -9.08 12.18
CA GLN A 76 -5.94 -9.26 11.47
C GLN A 76 -6.14 -8.10 10.49
N TYR A 77 -6.70 -8.38 9.33
CA TYR A 77 -7.10 -7.30 8.43
C TYR A 77 -8.16 -6.42 9.08
N GLU A 78 -7.98 -5.12 9.00
CA GLU A 78 -9.06 -4.15 9.19
C GLU A 78 -9.83 -4.02 7.89
N ASP A 79 -9.11 -3.76 6.82
CA ASP A 79 -9.62 -3.63 5.46
C ASP A 79 -8.57 -4.04 4.42
N ILE A 80 -9.03 -4.27 3.21
CA ILE A 80 -8.19 -4.49 2.02
C ILE A 80 -8.97 -4.07 0.78
N TRP A 81 -8.32 -3.36 -0.13
CA TRP A 81 -8.95 -2.85 -1.35
C TRP A 81 -8.01 -2.87 -2.55
N VAL A 82 -8.58 -2.83 -3.74
CA VAL A 82 -7.87 -2.62 -5.00
C VAL A 82 -8.06 -1.17 -5.43
N HIS A 83 -6.98 -0.50 -5.74
CA HIS A 83 -6.97 0.89 -6.19
C HIS A 83 -6.46 0.96 -7.63
N LYS A 84 -7.26 1.56 -8.52
CA LYS A 84 -6.87 1.90 -9.88
C LYS A 84 -6.69 3.41 -9.98
N THR A 85 -5.47 3.85 -10.27
CA THR A 85 -5.14 5.27 -10.45
C THR A 85 -5.03 5.57 -11.94
N PRO A 86 -6.00 6.29 -12.52
CA PRO A 86 -5.96 6.61 -13.95
C PRO A 86 -4.80 7.54 -14.32
N PRO A 87 -4.55 7.73 -15.64
CA PRO A 87 -3.66 8.77 -16.12
C PRO A 87 -3.94 10.14 -15.50
N ARG A 88 -2.89 10.86 -15.12
CA ARG A 88 -2.92 12.21 -14.51
C ARG A 88 -3.53 12.29 -13.11
N ALA A 89 -3.93 11.16 -12.52
CA ALA A 89 -4.44 11.11 -11.16
C ALA A 89 -3.32 10.77 -10.13
N GLN A 90 -3.62 11.06 -8.87
CA GLN A 90 -2.76 10.75 -7.73
C GLN A 90 -3.61 10.52 -6.48
N THR A 91 -3.05 9.87 -5.46
CA THR A 91 -3.68 9.77 -4.14
C THR A 91 -3.19 10.91 -3.26
N GLY A 92 -4.11 11.64 -2.63
CA GLY A 92 -3.80 12.77 -1.74
C GLY A 92 -3.09 12.35 -0.44
N LEU A 93 -2.60 13.35 0.30
CA LEU A 93 -1.92 13.15 1.59
C LEU A 93 -2.92 12.64 2.64
N HIS A 94 -2.62 11.50 3.24
CA HIS A 94 -3.44 10.86 4.27
C HIS A 94 -2.59 9.92 5.14
N ASN A 95 -3.20 9.36 6.17
CA ASN A 95 -2.69 8.25 6.96
C ASN A 95 -3.84 7.30 7.31
N HIS A 96 -3.55 6.20 7.96
CA HIS A 96 -4.53 5.18 8.34
C HIS A 96 -4.79 5.10 9.85
N GLY A 97 -4.57 6.19 10.56
CA GLY A 97 -4.95 6.36 11.96
C GLY A 97 -4.42 5.27 12.89
N ASN A 98 -5.32 4.44 13.41
CA ASN A 98 -5.01 3.44 14.44
C ASN A 98 -4.49 2.09 13.88
N ALA A 99 -4.32 1.96 12.57
CA ALA A 99 -3.74 0.75 11.99
C ALA A 99 -2.32 0.54 12.53
N ILE A 100 -1.99 -0.69 12.94
CA ILE A 100 -0.62 -1.04 13.35
C ILE A 100 0.34 -0.85 12.19
N CYS A 101 -0.06 -1.35 11.03
CA CYS A 101 0.62 -1.11 9.77
C CYS A 101 -0.36 -1.08 8.62
N SER A 102 0.06 -0.41 7.57
CA SER A 102 -0.55 -0.43 6.25
C SER A 102 0.39 -1.11 5.28
N PHE A 103 -0.16 -1.62 4.20
CA PHE A 103 0.64 -2.15 3.11
C PHE A 103 0.11 -1.66 1.77
N VAL A 104 0.98 -1.69 0.78
CA VAL A 104 0.62 -1.54 -0.63
C VAL A 104 1.42 -2.53 -1.47
N TYR A 105 0.73 -3.29 -2.31
CA TYR A 105 1.30 -4.21 -3.27
C TYR A 105 1.05 -3.70 -4.69
N TYR A 106 2.08 -3.72 -5.51
CA TYR A 106 2.05 -3.30 -6.91
C TYR A 106 2.19 -4.53 -7.82
N PRO A 107 1.09 -5.13 -8.31
CA PRO A 107 1.16 -6.33 -9.15
C PRO A 107 1.89 -6.07 -10.48
N ASN A 108 1.63 -4.90 -11.07
CA ASN A 108 2.28 -4.39 -12.26
C ASN A 108 2.64 -2.93 -12.03
N PHE A 109 3.86 -2.56 -12.28
CA PHE A 109 4.30 -1.17 -12.19
C PHE A 109 5.24 -0.88 -13.34
N ILE A 110 5.00 0.23 -14.01
CA ILE A 110 5.89 0.76 -15.06
C ILE A 110 6.42 2.13 -14.64
N GLU A 111 7.55 2.50 -15.21
CA GLU A 111 8.17 3.79 -14.95
C GLU A 111 7.19 4.96 -15.19
N LYS A 112 7.24 6.00 -14.35
CA LYS A 112 6.40 7.21 -14.39
C LYS A 112 4.94 7.02 -13.95
N GLN A 113 4.56 5.87 -13.42
CA GLN A 113 3.23 5.70 -12.80
C GLN A 113 3.09 6.35 -11.41
N GLY A 114 4.08 7.13 -10.99
CA GLY A 114 4.10 7.83 -9.71
C GLY A 114 4.78 7.05 -8.60
N SER A 115 5.34 7.76 -7.63
CA SER A 115 6.06 7.20 -6.48
C SER A 115 5.22 7.32 -5.22
N LEU A 116 5.43 6.42 -4.26
CA LEU A 116 4.89 6.54 -2.91
C LEU A 116 5.81 7.46 -2.11
N ARG A 117 5.22 8.47 -1.45
CA ARG A 117 5.93 9.50 -0.71
C ARG A 117 5.45 9.52 0.73
N PHE A 118 6.40 9.44 1.67
CA PHE A 118 6.18 9.48 3.11
C PHE A 118 6.61 10.82 3.66
N ILE A 119 5.79 11.40 4.53
CA ILE A 119 6.04 12.68 5.18
C ILE A 119 6.22 12.45 6.68
N LEU A 120 7.35 12.89 7.19
CA LEU A 120 7.67 12.90 8.62
C LEU A 120 7.89 14.33 9.07
N PHE A 121 7.34 14.66 10.22
CA PHE A 121 7.60 15.94 10.89
C PHE A 121 8.65 15.74 11.97
N TRP A 122 9.82 16.30 11.78
CA TRP A 122 10.93 16.15 12.71
C TRP A 122 11.59 17.50 13.01
N ASN A 123 11.66 17.86 14.28
CA ASN A 123 12.33 19.10 14.75
C ASN A 123 11.90 20.36 13.97
N GLY A 124 10.58 20.51 13.72
CA GLY A 124 10.02 21.64 12.98
C GLY A 124 10.27 21.61 11.47
N GLN A 125 10.83 20.52 10.96
CA GLN A 125 11.09 20.32 9.54
C GLN A 125 10.25 19.18 8.97
N ILE A 126 9.97 19.27 7.68
CA ILE A 126 9.37 18.20 6.91
C ILE A 126 10.48 17.36 6.30
N VAL A 127 10.46 16.07 6.60
CA VAL A 127 11.35 15.08 5.99
C VAL A 127 10.53 14.20 5.06
N GLU A 128 10.87 14.22 3.80
CA GLU A 128 10.22 13.39 2.78
C GLU A 128 11.09 12.19 2.44
N ARG A 129 10.44 11.03 2.30
CA ARG A 129 11.03 9.82 1.73
C ARG A 129 10.23 9.37 0.54
N VAL A 130 10.92 9.16 -0.58
CA VAL A 130 10.31 8.76 -1.85
C VAL A 130 10.72 7.33 -2.15
N ILE A 131 9.75 6.47 -2.41
CA ILE A 131 9.96 5.10 -2.88
C ILE A 131 9.26 4.96 -4.23
N THR A 132 10.04 4.69 -5.26
CA THR A 132 9.49 4.35 -6.58
C THR A 132 9.15 2.87 -6.58
N PRO A 133 7.88 2.51 -6.74
CA PRO A 133 7.47 1.12 -6.79
C PRO A 133 8.13 0.36 -7.94
N LYS A 134 8.13 -0.96 -7.81
CA LYS A 134 8.51 -1.90 -8.86
C LYS A 134 7.43 -2.96 -9.00
N GLU A 135 7.42 -3.66 -10.11
CA GLU A 135 6.52 -4.80 -10.30
C GLU A 135 6.71 -5.83 -9.19
N LYS A 136 5.60 -6.37 -8.68
CA LYS A 136 5.55 -7.37 -7.58
C LYS A 136 6.04 -6.86 -6.23
N MET A 137 6.30 -5.57 -6.08
CA MET A 137 6.75 -4.98 -4.82
C MET A 137 5.61 -4.89 -3.80
N LEU A 138 5.92 -5.30 -2.58
CA LEU A 138 5.13 -5.09 -1.37
C LEU A 138 5.87 -4.08 -0.49
N LEU A 139 5.19 -3.01 -0.13
CA LEU A 139 5.65 -2.07 0.89
C LEU A 139 4.79 -2.21 2.14
N VAL A 140 5.44 -2.23 3.32
CA VAL A 140 4.77 -2.28 4.62
C VAL A 140 5.29 -1.14 5.48
N PHE A 141 4.41 -0.37 6.09
CA PHE A 141 4.75 0.83 6.86
C PHE A 141 3.76 1.08 8.00
N PRO A 142 4.13 1.83 9.05
CA PRO A 142 3.22 2.14 10.14
C PRO A 142 1.99 2.92 9.65
N GLY A 143 0.80 2.54 10.11
CA GLY A 143 -0.45 3.16 9.65
C GLY A 143 -0.56 4.66 9.92
N GLU A 144 0.08 5.15 10.97
CA GLU A 144 0.09 6.57 11.36
C GLU A 144 0.95 7.47 10.46
N VAL A 145 1.81 6.89 9.61
CA VAL A 145 2.72 7.68 8.76
C VAL A 145 1.95 8.32 7.61
N PHE A 146 2.03 9.64 7.53
CA PHE A 146 1.45 10.39 6.43
C PHE A 146 2.13 10.05 5.10
N HIS A 147 1.33 9.76 4.10
CA HIS A 147 1.82 9.42 2.78
C HIS A 147 0.85 9.85 1.66
N PHE A 148 1.39 9.91 0.46
CA PHE A 148 0.65 10.22 -0.76
C PHE A 148 1.38 9.62 -1.97
N THR A 149 0.74 9.61 -3.13
CA THR A 149 1.43 9.23 -4.36
C THR A 149 1.64 10.43 -5.25
N SER A 150 2.75 10.48 -5.98
CA SER A 150 2.84 11.42 -7.09
C SER A 150 1.94 10.97 -8.24
N GLN A 151 1.69 11.91 -9.15
CA GLN A 151 0.84 11.72 -10.31
C GLN A 151 1.28 10.54 -11.16
N ASN A 152 0.32 9.84 -11.73
CA ASN A 152 0.55 8.85 -12.78
C ASN A 152 0.74 9.58 -14.13
N ASP A 153 2.00 9.71 -14.56
CA ASP A 153 2.37 10.43 -15.78
C ASP A 153 2.36 9.54 -17.03
N THR A 154 1.69 8.40 -16.97
CA THR A 154 1.53 7.49 -18.10
C THR A 154 0.09 7.52 -18.64
N GLU A 155 -0.14 6.88 -19.76
CA GLU A 155 -1.49 6.66 -20.33
C GLU A 155 -2.13 5.34 -19.85
N ILE A 156 -1.48 4.63 -18.93
CA ILE A 156 -1.92 3.33 -18.40
C ILE A 156 -2.29 3.49 -16.93
N GLU A 157 -3.40 2.93 -16.51
CA GLU A 157 -3.79 2.90 -15.10
C GLU A 157 -2.72 2.22 -14.24
N ARG A 158 -2.38 2.84 -13.10
CA ARG A 158 -1.61 2.16 -12.04
C ARG A 158 -2.57 1.37 -11.18
N VAL A 159 -2.29 0.09 -11.01
CA VAL A 159 -3.02 -0.77 -10.09
C VAL A 159 -2.20 -0.99 -8.83
N SER A 160 -2.83 -0.84 -7.68
CA SER A 160 -2.27 -1.23 -6.39
C SER A 160 -3.31 -1.95 -5.55
N ILE A 161 -2.84 -2.86 -4.69
CA ILE A 161 -3.67 -3.56 -3.71
C ILE A 161 -3.16 -3.14 -2.34
N SER A 162 -4.02 -2.50 -1.57
CA SER A 162 -3.66 -1.87 -0.30
C SER A 162 -4.56 -2.38 0.82
N GLY A 163 -4.13 -2.19 2.05
CA GLY A 163 -4.94 -2.55 3.21
C GLY A 163 -4.25 -2.19 4.51
N ASN A 164 -4.99 -2.40 5.58
CA ASN A 164 -4.61 -2.08 6.94
C ASN A 164 -4.69 -3.31 7.83
N PHE A 165 -3.79 -3.36 8.81
CA PHE A 165 -3.78 -4.38 9.82
C PHE A 165 -3.96 -3.81 11.22
N LEU A 166 -4.79 -4.47 11.99
CA LEU A 166 -4.92 -4.28 13.44
C LEU A 166 -4.23 -5.43 14.18
N GLN A 167 -3.93 -5.20 15.45
CA GLN A 167 -3.51 -6.26 16.33
C GLN A 167 -4.64 -7.28 16.48
N ARG A 168 -4.33 -8.54 16.26
CA ARG A 168 -5.27 -9.62 16.54
C ARG A 168 -5.47 -9.71 18.05
N LYS A 169 -6.71 -9.49 18.50
CA LYS A 169 -7.06 -9.72 19.90
C LYS A 169 -6.97 -11.21 20.20
N ALA A 170 -6.37 -11.52 21.34
CA ALA A 170 -6.28 -12.90 21.84
C ALA A 170 -7.67 -13.49 22.13
#